data_54193b548f2252c86a1be05d03f40a59
#
_entry.id   54193b548f2252c86a1be05d03f40a59
#
_cell.length_a   1.000
_cell.length_b   1.000
_cell.length_c   1.000
_cell.angle_alpha   90.00
_cell.angle_beta   90.00
_cell.angle_gamma   90.00
#
_symmetry.space_group_name_H-M   'P 1'
#
loop_
_entity.id
_entity.type
_entity.pdbx_description
1 polymer ?
#
loop_
_entity_poly.entity_id
_entity_poly.type
_entity_poly.pdbx_seq_one_letter_code
_entity_poly.pdbx_strand_id
1 'polypeptide(L)'
;MYETRMVRVGDLTLGGHNPVWVQSMTNTDTRDAQATLAQIRALAKAGCDIVRVSVYDEDCARAVRTLVDGSPVPLVADIHFNHRLAIAAAENGIHKLRINPGNIGGEAHVRELAAAAKAHHIPIRIGVNTGSIEKDILAKHGQPCAEGLVESALNHARMLEKVGFEDIVLSMKASDVRLTIAAYELAAKRCDYPLHVGVTEAGLPGQGTIKSAIGIGALLAEGIGNTIRVSLTGDPVPEAKAAWDILRALNLRTHGVQLVSCPTCGRTCIDVAGIAARVEKELSDIQVPLKVAVMGCVVNGPGEAREADIGMAGGKRGGVLFVKGQEPMVVEENLADRLIELARKIAAEKAGK
;
A
#
# COMPACT_ATOMS: atom_id res chain seq x y z
N MET A 1 14.77 13.42 -4.29
CA MET A 1 13.97 12.49 -3.46
C MET A 1 13.72 13.19 -2.14
N TYR A 2 12.50 13.20 -1.66
CA TYR A 2 12.16 13.77 -0.35
C TYR A 2 12.85 12.96 0.75
N GLU A 3 13.78 13.57 1.46
CA GLU A 3 14.53 12.92 2.53
C GLU A 3 13.76 13.03 3.85
N THR A 4 13.48 11.91 4.48
CA THR A 4 12.74 11.84 5.74
C THR A 4 13.58 11.21 6.82
N ARG A 5 13.26 11.54 8.08
CA ARG A 5 13.76 10.76 9.23
C ARG A 5 13.27 9.31 9.14
N MET A 6 13.94 8.40 9.82
CA MET A 6 13.57 6.99 9.86
C MET A 6 12.73 6.70 11.09
N VAL A 7 11.66 5.90 10.92
CA VAL A 7 10.75 5.47 11.98
C VAL A 7 10.55 3.97 11.89
N ARG A 8 10.76 3.24 12.98
CA ARG A 8 10.64 1.79 13.02
C ARG A 8 9.20 1.35 13.30
N VAL A 9 8.71 0.30 12.61
CA VAL A 9 7.39 -0.32 12.79
C VAL A 9 7.56 -1.84 12.77
N GLY A 10 7.60 -2.48 13.93
CA GLY A 10 8.01 -3.87 14.01
C GLY A 10 9.40 -4.08 13.42
N ASP A 11 9.51 -4.96 12.45
CA ASP A 11 10.77 -5.25 11.74
C ASP A 11 11.04 -4.32 10.56
N LEU A 12 10.08 -3.45 10.21
CA LEU A 12 10.19 -2.54 9.09
C LEU A 12 10.69 -1.17 9.53
N THR A 13 11.41 -0.48 8.63
CA THR A 13 11.79 0.91 8.79
C THR A 13 11.15 1.76 7.70
N LEU A 14 10.44 2.82 8.11
CA LEU A 14 9.83 3.81 7.24
C LEU A 14 10.76 5.00 7.11
N GLY A 15 10.78 5.62 5.94
CA GLY A 15 11.59 6.83 5.72
C GLY A 15 13.03 6.55 5.30
N GLY A 16 13.83 7.59 5.14
CA GLY A 16 15.16 7.51 4.56
C GLY A 16 15.14 6.89 3.16
N HIS A 17 16.07 6.00 2.89
CA HIS A 17 16.17 5.26 1.63
C HIS A 17 15.43 3.92 1.64
N ASN A 18 14.60 3.67 2.66
CA ASN A 18 13.84 2.42 2.74
C ASN A 18 12.73 2.36 1.67
N PRO A 19 12.29 1.16 1.27
CA PRO A 19 11.22 1.00 0.30
C PRO A 19 9.90 1.66 0.74
N VAL A 20 9.04 1.96 -0.23
CA VAL A 20 7.65 2.36 0.05
C VAL A 20 6.85 1.13 0.45
N TRP A 21 6.30 1.12 1.67
CA TRP A 21 5.59 -0.02 2.23
C TRP A 21 4.09 0.02 1.92
N VAL A 22 3.52 -1.13 1.56
CA VAL A 22 2.09 -1.29 1.29
C VAL A 22 1.34 -1.56 2.59
N GLN A 23 0.37 -0.72 2.90
CA GLN A 23 -0.53 -0.90 4.04
C GLN A 23 -1.97 -1.03 3.56
N SER A 24 -2.76 -1.93 4.16
CA SER A 24 -4.20 -1.97 4.07
C SER A 24 -4.83 -2.01 5.47
N MET A 25 -6.14 -2.21 5.55
CA MET A 25 -6.89 -2.23 6.80
C MET A 25 -7.98 -3.30 6.75
N THR A 26 -8.15 -4.01 7.86
CA THR A 26 -9.27 -4.95 8.00
C THR A 26 -10.61 -4.22 8.08
N ASN A 27 -11.66 -4.89 7.63
CA ASN A 27 -13.06 -4.47 7.77
C ASN A 27 -13.89 -5.44 8.63
N THR A 28 -13.23 -6.40 9.25
CA THR A 28 -13.82 -7.30 10.25
C THR A 28 -13.99 -6.61 11.60
N ASP A 29 -14.87 -7.11 12.43
CA ASP A 29 -14.93 -6.72 13.84
C ASP A 29 -13.68 -7.22 14.56
N THR A 30 -12.89 -6.30 15.10
CA THR A 30 -11.61 -6.61 15.75
C THR A 30 -11.77 -7.50 17.00
N ARG A 31 -12.95 -7.49 17.63
CA ARG A 31 -13.30 -8.37 18.76
C ARG A 31 -13.34 -9.84 18.33
N ASP A 32 -13.71 -10.11 17.08
CA ASP A 32 -13.53 -11.44 16.48
C ASP A 32 -12.09 -11.60 15.98
N ALA A 33 -11.21 -11.97 16.89
CA ALA A 33 -9.80 -12.14 16.60
C ALA A 33 -9.56 -13.21 15.53
N GLN A 34 -10.38 -14.26 15.44
CA GLN A 34 -10.23 -15.32 14.46
C GLN A 34 -10.53 -14.83 13.03
N ALA A 35 -11.67 -14.18 12.83
CA ALA A 35 -12.04 -13.59 11.54
C ALA A 35 -11.04 -12.50 11.12
N THR A 36 -10.62 -11.66 12.08
CA THR A 36 -9.65 -10.59 11.82
C THR A 36 -8.25 -11.15 11.44
N LEU A 37 -7.78 -12.19 12.12
CA LEU A 37 -6.52 -12.88 11.75
C LEU A 37 -6.60 -13.54 10.36
N ALA A 38 -7.73 -14.14 10.02
CA ALA A 38 -7.92 -14.72 8.69
C ALA A 38 -7.79 -13.63 7.61
N GLN A 39 -8.39 -12.46 7.83
CA GLN A 39 -8.28 -11.33 6.89
C GLN A 39 -6.87 -10.71 6.87
N ILE A 40 -6.19 -10.57 8.02
CA ILE A 40 -4.79 -10.14 8.10
C ILE A 40 -3.90 -11.05 7.26
N ARG A 41 -4.06 -12.37 7.39
CA ARG A 41 -3.29 -13.35 6.60
C ARG A 41 -3.59 -13.27 5.11
N ALA A 42 -4.84 -13.03 4.73
CA ALA A 42 -5.23 -12.82 3.34
C ALA A 42 -4.57 -11.56 2.76
N LEU A 43 -4.56 -10.45 3.52
CA LEU A 43 -3.89 -9.21 3.14
C LEU A 43 -2.36 -9.38 3.03
N ALA A 44 -1.74 -10.07 3.98
CA ALA A 44 -0.30 -10.37 3.93
C ALA A 44 0.03 -11.24 2.72
N LYS A 45 -0.78 -12.26 2.42
CA LYS A 45 -0.64 -13.09 1.23
C LYS A 45 -0.78 -12.28 -0.07
N ALA A 46 -1.62 -11.24 -0.07
CA ALA A 46 -1.75 -10.30 -1.19
C ALA A 46 -0.61 -9.28 -1.29
N GLY A 47 0.37 -9.35 -0.38
CA GLY A 47 1.56 -8.50 -0.37
C GLY A 47 1.47 -7.26 0.50
N CYS A 48 0.50 -7.15 1.41
CA CYS A 48 0.54 -6.08 2.40
C CYS A 48 1.72 -6.28 3.35
N ASP A 49 2.55 -5.24 3.48
CA ASP A 49 3.67 -5.21 4.42
C ASP A 49 3.21 -4.84 5.84
N ILE A 50 2.11 -4.10 5.97
CA ILE A 50 1.56 -3.60 7.23
C ILE A 50 0.03 -3.68 7.18
N VAL A 51 -0.63 -4.12 8.26
CA VAL A 51 -2.09 -4.15 8.33
C VAL A 51 -2.59 -3.31 9.51
N ARG A 52 -3.65 -2.50 9.28
CA ARG A 52 -4.31 -1.70 10.30
C ARG A 52 -5.61 -2.37 10.75
N VAL A 53 -5.86 -2.36 12.05
CA VAL A 53 -7.09 -2.84 12.70
C VAL A 53 -7.74 -1.70 13.48
N SER A 54 -9.07 -1.66 13.57
CA SER A 54 -9.80 -0.67 14.37
C SER A 54 -9.79 -1.08 15.84
N VAL A 55 -9.49 -0.13 16.74
CA VAL A 55 -9.56 -0.32 18.19
C VAL A 55 -10.46 0.76 18.78
N TYR A 56 -11.74 0.43 18.97
CA TYR A 56 -12.77 1.39 19.37
C TYR A 56 -13.37 1.11 20.77
N ASP A 57 -13.06 -0.03 21.36
CA ASP A 57 -13.42 -0.39 22.74
C ASP A 57 -12.33 -1.26 23.41
N GLU A 58 -12.56 -1.61 24.68
CA GLU A 58 -11.62 -2.40 25.48
C GLU A 58 -11.51 -3.86 25.00
N ASP A 59 -12.58 -4.43 24.44
CA ASP A 59 -12.56 -5.79 23.88
C ASP A 59 -11.66 -5.84 22.64
N CYS A 60 -11.74 -4.82 21.78
CA CYS A 60 -10.80 -4.66 20.67
C CYS A 60 -9.34 -4.54 21.17
N ALA A 61 -9.11 -3.73 22.23
CA ALA A 61 -7.79 -3.56 22.78
C ALA A 61 -7.22 -4.86 23.38
N ARG A 62 -8.07 -5.69 24.03
CA ARG A 62 -7.67 -7.02 24.50
C ARG A 62 -7.35 -7.98 23.37
N ALA A 63 -8.13 -7.94 22.27
CA ALA A 63 -7.92 -8.79 21.10
C ALA A 63 -6.57 -8.51 20.41
N VAL A 64 -6.00 -7.29 20.54
CA VAL A 64 -4.72 -6.89 19.94
C VAL A 64 -3.62 -7.91 20.23
N ARG A 65 -3.50 -8.42 21.46
CA ARG A 65 -2.46 -9.39 21.82
C ARG A 65 -2.54 -10.65 20.94
N THR A 66 -3.73 -11.22 20.80
CA THR A 66 -3.96 -12.40 19.96
C THR A 66 -3.66 -12.10 18.49
N LEU A 67 -4.03 -10.90 18.01
CA LEU A 67 -3.78 -10.48 16.64
C LEU A 67 -2.30 -10.31 16.36
N VAL A 68 -1.55 -9.70 17.29
CA VAL A 68 -0.09 -9.52 17.17
C VAL A 68 0.63 -10.86 17.14
N ASP A 69 0.29 -11.75 18.08
CA ASP A 69 0.94 -13.06 18.18
C ASP A 69 0.67 -13.97 16.97
N GLY A 70 -0.49 -13.78 16.29
CA GLY A 70 -0.87 -14.58 15.11
C GLY A 70 -0.65 -13.93 13.75
N SER A 71 -0.21 -12.68 13.72
CA SER A 71 -0.03 -11.90 12.48
C SER A 71 1.34 -12.17 11.84
N PRO A 72 1.41 -12.41 10.52
CA PRO A 72 2.67 -12.52 9.81
C PRO A 72 3.31 -11.16 9.46
N VAL A 73 2.65 -10.03 9.75
CA VAL A 73 3.09 -8.68 9.41
C VAL A 73 2.82 -7.71 10.56
N PRO A 74 3.57 -6.60 10.68
CA PRO A 74 3.32 -5.57 11.67
C PRO A 74 1.89 -5.01 11.62
N LEU A 75 1.31 -4.77 12.80
CA LEU A 75 -0.05 -4.25 12.95
C LEU A 75 -0.06 -2.79 13.44
N VAL A 76 -1.09 -2.07 13.00
CA VAL A 76 -1.38 -0.69 13.41
C VAL A 76 -2.74 -0.63 14.09
N ALA A 77 -2.83 -0.11 15.31
CA ALA A 77 -4.11 0.17 15.96
C ALA A 77 -4.62 1.55 15.55
N ASP A 78 -5.85 1.59 15.06
CA ASP A 78 -6.57 2.81 14.69
C ASP A 78 -7.48 3.25 15.84
N ILE A 79 -7.09 4.31 16.55
CA ILE A 79 -7.79 4.83 17.70
C ILE A 79 -8.22 6.29 17.44
N HIS A 80 -9.50 6.61 17.67
CA HIS A 80 -10.04 7.92 17.33
C HIS A 80 -10.18 8.88 18.52
N PHE A 81 -10.66 8.42 19.69
CA PHE A 81 -11.08 9.33 20.75
C PHE A 81 -10.51 9.02 22.14
N ASN A 82 -10.17 7.78 22.44
CA ASN A 82 -9.81 7.36 23.79
C ASN A 82 -8.33 6.98 23.88
N HIS A 83 -7.52 7.83 24.55
CA HIS A 83 -6.10 7.58 24.78
C HIS A 83 -5.83 6.28 25.55
N ARG A 84 -6.73 5.85 26.46
CA ARG A 84 -6.58 4.61 27.24
C ARG A 84 -6.58 3.37 26.35
N LEU A 85 -7.39 3.38 25.28
CA LEU A 85 -7.37 2.29 24.29
C LEU A 85 -6.03 2.23 23.53
N ALA A 86 -5.41 3.38 23.28
CA ALA A 86 -4.10 3.44 22.65
C ALA A 86 -3.00 2.92 23.60
N ILE A 87 -3.07 3.25 24.89
CA ILE A 87 -2.17 2.70 25.92
C ILE A 87 -2.36 1.19 26.02
N ALA A 88 -3.60 0.71 26.14
CA ALA A 88 -3.89 -0.72 26.22
C ALA A 88 -3.43 -1.47 24.95
N ALA A 89 -3.58 -0.88 23.77
CA ALA A 89 -3.04 -1.48 22.54
C ALA A 89 -1.51 -1.55 22.54
N ALA A 90 -0.84 -0.54 23.07
CA ALA A 90 0.61 -0.52 23.25
C ALA A 90 1.08 -1.63 24.21
N GLU A 91 0.44 -1.77 25.37
CA GLU A 91 0.70 -2.82 26.36
C GLU A 91 0.45 -4.23 25.79
N ASN A 92 -0.49 -4.37 24.85
CA ASN A 92 -0.76 -5.61 24.14
C ASN A 92 0.16 -5.85 22.92
N GLY A 93 1.20 -5.03 22.74
CA GLY A 93 2.28 -5.28 21.78
C GLY A 93 2.02 -4.82 20.36
N ILE A 94 1.09 -3.89 20.12
CA ILE A 94 0.88 -3.31 18.80
C ILE A 94 2.17 -2.67 18.26
N HIS A 95 2.37 -2.66 16.94
CA HIS A 95 3.62 -2.16 16.34
C HIS A 95 3.56 -0.68 15.94
N LYS A 96 2.38 -0.10 15.80
CA LYS A 96 2.17 1.33 15.52
C LYS A 96 0.79 1.78 15.98
N LEU A 97 0.68 3.01 16.45
CA LEU A 97 -0.60 3.65 16.73
C LEU A 97 -0.97 4.62 15.60
N ARG A 98 -2.25 4.68 15.24
CA ARG A 98 -2.80 5.77 14.45
C ARG A 98 -3.81 6.53 15.29
N ILE A 99 -3.58 7.80 15.45
CA ILE A 99 -4.42 8.71 16.23
C ILE A 99 -4.62 10.04 15.51
N ASN A 100 -5.56 10.80 16.02
CA ASN A 100 -5.60 12.24 15.82
C ASN A 100 -5.48 12.90 17.23
N PRO A 101 -4.33 13.51 17.58
CA PRO A 101 -4.12 14.06 18.91
C PRO A 101 -5.17 15.09 19.34
N GLY A 102 -5.75 15.84 18.38
CA GLY A 102 -6.84 16.77 18.66
C GLY A 102 -8.14 16.12 19.17
N ASN A 103 -8.34 14.82 18.86
CA ASN A 103 -9.54 14.09 19.29
C ASN A 103 -9.33 13.28 20.57
N ILE A 104 -8.07 13.11 21.02
CA ILE A 104 -7.74 12.23 22.17
C ILE A 104 -7.92 12.94 23.50
N GLY A 105 -8.02 14.25 23.47
CA GLY A 105 -8.19 15.09 24.68
C GLY A 105 -7.02 16.02 24.92
N GLY A 106 -6.95 16.56 26.14
CA GLY A 106 -5.97 17.59 26.49
C GLY A 106 -4.51 17.08 26.55
N GLU A 107 -3.59 18.02 26.79
CA GLU A 107 -2.13 17.76 26.82
C GLU A 107 -1.72 16.62 27.78
N ALA A 108 -2.44 16.46 28.91
CA ALA A 108 -2.17 15.37 29.85
C ALA A 108 -2.35 13.99 29.21
N HIS A 109 -3.44 13.78 28.44
CA HIS A 109 -3.70 12.50 27.75
C HIS A 109 -2.68 12.24 26.62
N VAL A 110 -2.27 13.28 25.91
CA VAL A 110 -1.21 13.18 24.90
C VAL A 110 0.12 12.78 25.55
N ARG A 111 0.42 13.31 26.72
CA ARG A 111 1.64 12.98 27.50
C ARG A 111 1.62 11.52 27.97
N GLU A 112 0.50 11.05 28.53
CA GLU A 112 0.34 9.65 28.97
C GLU A 112 0.51 8.69 27.80
N LEU A 113 -0.15 8.98 26.68
CA LEU A 113 -0.04 8.18 25.46
C LEU A 113 1.39 8.15 24.90
N ALA A 114 2.04 9.33 24.83
CA ALA A 114 3.41 9.42 24.33
C ALA A 114 4.40 8.68 25.24
N ALA A 115 4.19 8.73 26.56
CA ALA A 115 5.00 7.98 27.53
C ALA A 115 4.85 6.45 27.32
N ALA A 116 3.63 5.95 27.14
CA ALA A 116 3.38 4.54 26.85
C ALA A 116 3.98 4.12 25.50
N ALA A 117 3.78 4.92 24.45
CA ALA A 117 4.34 4.64 23.13
C ALA A 117 5.89 4.60 23.17
N LYS A 118 6.52 5.52 23.91
CA LYS A 118 7.97 5.55 24.10
C LYS A 118 8.49 4.34 24.88
N ALA A 119 7.79 3.94 25.95
CA ALA A 119 8.16 2.77 26.76
C ALA A 119 8.13 1.46 25.97
N HIS A 120 7.23 1.35 25.02
CA HIS A 120 7.07 0.19 24.14
C HIS A 120 7.76 0.33 22.75
N HIS A 121 8.48 1.44 22.50
CA HIS A 121 9.13 1.73 21.21
C HIS A 121 8.16 1.71 20.02
N ILE A 122 6.97 2.25 20.19
CA ILE A 122 5.88 2.24 19.22
C ILE A 122 5.72 3.63 18.60
N PRO A 123 5.84 3.78 17.28
CA PRO A 123 5.64 5.05 16.61
C PRO A 123 4.16 5.43 16.53
N ILE A 124 3.91 6.72 16.43
CA ILE A 124 2.58 7.29 16.33
C ILE A 124 2.40 7.90 14.94
N ARG A 125 1.35 7.48 14.23
CA ARG A 125 0.91 8.16 13.03
C ARG A 125 -0.22 9.15 13.35
N ILE A 126 0.03 10.39 13.04
CA ILE A 126 -0.98 11.46 13.03
C ILE A 126 -1.75 11.37 11.72
N GLY A 127 -3.08 11.17 11.81
CA GLY A 127 -3.94 11.06 10.64
C GLY A 127 -4.96 12.18 10.59
N VAL A 128 -4.73 13.19 9.75
CA VAL A 128 -5.65 14.28 9.47
C VAL A 128 -6.41 14.00 8.17
N ASN A 129 -7.72 14.17 8.20
CA ASN A 129 -8.59 14.16 7.02
C ASN A 129 -9.31 15.51 6.95
N THR A 130 -9.84 15.86 5.79
CA THR A 130 -10.61 17.11 5.61
C THR A 130 -11.74 17.28 6.62
N GLY A 131 -12.42 16.19 6.99
CA GLY A 131 -13.49 16.20 7.99
C GLY A 131 -13.03 16.26 9.44
N SER A 132 -11.71 16.23 9.71
CA SER A 132 -11.14 16.25 11.07
C SER A 132 -10.22 17.45 11.32
N ILE A 133 -10.23 18.44 10.43
CA ILE A 133 -9.53 19.71 10.63
C ILE A 133 -10.22 20.49 11.75
N GLU A 134 -9.45 21.09 12.64
CA GLU A 134 -9.93 21.87 13.78
C GLU A 134 -10.71 23.12 13.33
N LYS A 135 -11.72 23.50 14.10
CA LYS A 135 -12.64 24.58 13.77
C LYS A 135 -11.94 25.95 13.63
N ASP A 136 -10.93 26.21 14.42
CA ASP A 136 -10.12 27.43 14.35
C ASP A 136 -9.29 27.52 13.08
N ILE A 137 -8.69 26.38 12.65
CA ILE A 137 -7.98 26.28 11.38
C ILE A 137 -8.96 26.46 10.20
N LEU A 138 -10.14 25.81 10.24
CA LEU A 138 -11.18 26.00 9.24
C LEU A 138 -11.66 27.45 9.18
N ALA A 139 -11.85 28.11 10.34
CA ALA A 139 -12.24 29.52 10.38
C ALA A 139 -11.17 30.44 9.77
N LYS A 140 -9.89 30.12 9.99
CA LYS A 140 -8.75 30.87 9.44
C LYS A 140 -8.67 30.75 7.91
N HIS A 141 -8.93 29.58 7.35
CA HIS A 141 -8.77 29.31 5.91
C HIS A 141 -10.10 29.37 5.13
N GLY A 142 -11.24 29.48 5.81
CA GLY A 142 -12.58 29.58 5.22
C GLY A 142 -13.14 28.26 4.69
N GLN A 143 -12.28 27.34 4.28
CA GLN A 143 -12.63 25.99 3.76
C GLN A 143 -11.49 25.01 3.91
N PRO A 144 -11.73 23.69 3.80
CA PRO A 144 -10.65 22.70 3.75
C PRO A 144 -9.68 22.99 2.60
N CYS A 145 -8.40 23.16 2.90
CA CYS A 145 -7.34 23.44 1.93
C CYS A 145 -6.03 22.73 2.32
N ALA A 146 -5.05 22.74 1.42
CA ALA A 146 -3.75 22.10 1.66
C ALA A 146 -3.04 22.69 2.87
N GLU A 147 -3.05 24.01 3.01
CA GLU A 147 -2.46 24.75 4.13
C GLU A 147 -3.10 24.33 5.45
N GLY A 148 -4.42 24.22 5.51
CA GLY A 148 -5.17 23.82 6.71
C GLY A 148 -4.87 22.37 7.12
N LEU A 149 -4.79 21.44 6.17
CA LEU A 149 -4.42 20.05 6.42
C LEU A 149 -3.00 19.92 6.99
N VAL A 150 -2.04 20.65 6.40
CA VAL A 150 -0.64 20.63 6.84
C VAL A 150 -0.48 21.34 8.18
N GLU A 151 -1.14 22.47 8.38
CA GLU A 151 -1.14 23.20 9.65
C GLU A 151 -1.65 22.32 10.80
N SER A 152 -2.80 21.65 10.61
CA SER A 152 -3.36 20.70 11.56
C SER A 152 -2.36 19.56 11.87
N ALA A 153 -1.82 18.91 10.84
CA ALA A 153 -0.87 17.80 11.03
C ALA A 153 0.39 18.24 11.80
N LEU A 154 0.98 19.39 11.47
CA LEU A 154 2.17 19.90 12.13
C LEU A 154 1.88 20.40 13.55
N ASN A 155 0.72 20.98 13.82
CA ASN A 155 0.32 21.35 15.17
C ASN A 155 0.22 20.11 16.07
N HIS A 156 -0.37 19.03 15.57
CA HIS A 156 -0.43 17.76 16.29
C HIS A 156 0.95 17.11 16.48
N ALA A 157 1.84 17.20 15.48
CA ALA A 157 3.22 16.75 15.64
C ALA A 157 3.95 17.50 16.75
N ARG A 158 3.82 18.84 16.78
CA ARG A 158 4.40 19.67 17.85
C ARG A 158 3.86 19.34 19.24
N MET A 159 2.59 18.90 19.37
CA MET A 159 2.05 18.43 20.64
C MET A 159 2.80 17.20 21.16
N LEU A 160 3.15 16.27 20.30
CA LEU A 160 3.96 15.09 20.65
C LEU A 160 5.42 15.48 20.93
N GLU A 161 6.01 16.35 20.11
CA GLU A 161 7.38 16.82 20.29
C GLU A 161 7.57 17.58 21.62
N LYS A 162 6.58 18.38 22.04
CA LYS A 162 6.61 19.08 23.35
C LYS A 162 6.70 18.13 24.54
N VAL A 163 6.23 16.91 24.41
CA VAL A 163 6.36 15.86 25.44
C VAL A 163 7.53 14.91 25.19
N GLY A 164 8.43 15.27 24.27
CA GLY A 164 9.66 14.53 23.95
C GLY A 164 9.44 13.26 23.13
N PHE A 165 8.40 13.22 22.30
CA PHE A 165 8.12 12.09 21.41
C PHE A 165 8.37 12.47 19.95
N GLU A 166 9.23 11.70 19.24
CA GLU A 166 9.74 12.04 17.90
C GLU A 166 9.46 10.98 16.84
N ASP A 167 9.07 9.75 17.23
CA ASP A 167 8.77 8.66 16.30
C ASP A 167 7.39 8.87 15.63
N ILE A 168 7.29 9.91 14.82
CA ILE A 168 6.05 10.42 14.23
C ILE A 168 6.01 10.14 12.73
N VAL A 169 4.84 9.71 12.25
CA VAL A 169 4.49 9.57 10.85
C VAL A 169 3.29 10.49 10.56
N LEU A 170 3.25 11.18 9.43
CA LEU A 170 2.13 12.05 9.09
C LEU A 170 1.28 11.47 7.95
N SER A 171 0.00 11.82 7.99
CA SER A 171 -0.96 11.48 6.93
C SER A 171 -2.03 12.58 6.84
N MET A 172 -2.15 13.19 5.66
CA MET A 172 -3.09 14.27 5.35
C MET A 172 -3.90 13.87 4.12
N LYS A 173 -5.14 13.43 4.31
CA LYS A 173 -5.94 12.83 3.24
C LYS A 173 -7.20 13.65 2.97
N ALA A 174 -7.52 13.77 1.68
CA ALA A 174 -8.80 14.27 1.19
C ALA A 174 -9.42 13.25 0.23
N SER A 175 -10.71 13.37 -0.04
CA SER A 175 -11.40 12.67 -1.12
C SER A 175 -11.12 13.32 -2.49
N ASP A 176 -10.74 14.60 -2.49
CA ASP A 176 -10.24 15.30 -3.66
C ASP A 176 -8.76 14.97 -3.88
N VAL A 177 -8.44 14.50 -5.09
CA VAL A 177 -7.11 14.05 -5.47
C VAL A 177 -6.12 15.21 -5.54
N ARG A 178 -6.53 16.35 -6.11
CA ARG A 178 -5.65 17.53 -6.27
C ARG A 178 -5.32 18.15 -4.91
N LEU A 179 -6.31 18.23 -4.03
CA LEU A 179 -6.11 18.68 -2.66
C LEU A 179 -5.16 17.76 -1.89
N THR A 180 -5.31 16.44 -2.07
CA THR A 180 -4.40 15.46 -1.46
C THR A 180 -2.97 15.68 -1.96
N ILE A 181 -2.75 15.78 -3.25
CA ILE A 181 -1.42 16.01 -3.84
C ILE A 181 -0.83 17.31 -3.27
N ALA A 182 -1.55 18.44 -3.37
CA ALA A 182 -1.07 19.73 -2.87
C ALA A 182 -0.70 19.71 -1.37
N ALA A 183 -1.49 19.01 -0.53
CA ALA A 183 -1.20 18.89 0.89
C ALA A 183 0.11 18.13 1.16
N TYR A 184 0.37 17.03 0.46
CA TYR A 184 1.62 16.26 0.65
C TYR A 184 2.83 16.95 0.04
N GLU A 185 2.72 17.62 -1.11
CA GLU A 185 3.80 18.46 -1.67
C GLU A 185 4.18 19.60 -0.72
N LEU A 186 3.17 20.23 -0.09
CA LEU A 186 3.38 21.28 0.90
C LEU A 186 4.03 20.73 2.17
N ALA A 187 3.59 19.56 2.66
CA ALA A 187 4.17 18.92 3.83
C ALA A 187 5.63 18.52 3.59
N ALA A 188 5.94 17.97 2.42
CA ALA A 188 7.32 17.61 2.04
C ALA A 188 8.29 18.80 2.03
N LYS A 189 7.78 20.02 1.85
CA LYS A 189 8.58 21.26 1.94
C LYS A 189 8.72 21.81 3.36
N ARG A 190 7.90 21.34 4.31
CA ARG A 190 7.78 21.92 5.66
C ARG A 190 8.25 21.02 6.80
N CYS A 191 8.43 19.74 6.55
CA CYS A 191 8.85 18.76 7.57
C CYS A 191 9.60 17.58 6.94
N ASP A 192 10.24 16.79 7.79
CA ASP A 192 11.02 15.60 7.42
C ASP A 192 10.41 14.30 7.99
N TYR A 193 9.15 14.33 8.44
CA TYR A 193 8.46 13.11 8.90
C TYR A 193 8.17 12.15 7.76
N PRO A 194 8.26 10.83 7.98
CA PRO A 194 7.73 9.86 7.02
C PRO A 194 6.25 10.10 6.74
N LEU A 195 5.87 10.00 5.47
CA LEU A 195 4.50 10.29 5.01
C LEU A 195 3.78 8.99 4.62
N HIS A 196 2.55 8.85 5.16
CA HIS A 196 1.63 7.79 4.78
C HIS A 196 0.61 8.32 3.77
N VAL A 197 0.79 7.98 2.51
CA VAL A 197 0.05 8.55 1.37
C VAL A 197 -1.18 7.71 1.03
N GLY A 198 -2.23 8.37 0.58
CA GLY A 198 -3.44 7.73 0.07
C GLY A 198 -4.56 8.75 -0.12
N VAL A 199 -5.54 8.40 -0.94
CA VAL A 199 -6.79 9.15 -1.10
C VAL A 199 -7.84 8.52 -0.18
N THR A 200 -8.56 9.32 0.60
CA THR A 200 -9.67 8.82 1.43
C THR A 200 -10.96 8.79 0.61
N GLU A 201 -11.87 7.85 0.97
CA GLU A 201 -13.19 7.77 0.34
C GLU A 201 -13.11 7.72 -1.21
N ALA A 202 -12.15 6.94 -1.72
CA ALA A 202 -11.92 6.88 -3.16
C ALA A 202 -13.11 6.26 -3.93
N GLY A 203 -13.88 5.39 -3.27
CA GLY A 203 -15.08 4.75 -3.81
C GLY A 203 -14.88 3.28 -4.19
N LEU A 204 -15.75 2.78 -5.06
CA LEU A 204 -15.73 1.39 -5.53
C LEU A 204 -14.49 1.07 -6.38
N PRO A 205 -14.09 -0.22 -6.48
CA PRO A 205 -13.13 -0.67 -7.47
C PRO A 205 -13.45 -0.12 -8.88
N GLY A 206 -12.41 0.22 -9.63
CA GLY A 206 -12.54 0.97 -10.89
C GLY A 206 -12.28 2.45 -10.66
N GLN A 207 -13.29 3.26 -10.39
CA GLN A 207 -13.09 4.71 -10.15
C GLN A 207 -12.19 4.99 -8.95
N GLY A 208 -12.39 4.27 -7.84
CA GLY A 208 -11.57 4.41 -6.65
C GLY A 208 -10.11 4.01 -6.87
N THR A 209 -9.87 2.99 -7.68
CA THR A 209 -8.52 2.57 -8.10
C THR A 209 -7.85 3.66 -8.94
N ILE A 210 -8.57 4.26 -9.89
CA ILE A 210 -8.05 5.36 -10.72
C ILE A 210 -7.70 6.57 -9.86
N LYS A 211 -8.62 7.02 -8.98
CA LYS A 211 -8.35 8.13 -8.06
C LYS A 211 -7.11 7.88 -7.20
N SER A 212 -7.00 6.69 -6.64
CA SER A 212 -5.86 6.28 -5.80
C SER A 212 -4.58 6.23 -6.61
N ALA A 213 -4.62 5.68 -7.83
CA ALA A 213 -3.46 5.59 -8.71
C ALA A 213 -2.94 6.99 -9.10
N ILE A 214 -3.83 7.93 -9.40
CA ILE A 214 -3.45 9.31 -9.71
C ILE A 214 -2.85 9.99 -8.47
N GLY A 215 -3.55 9.97 -7.33
CA GLY A 215 -3.12 10.69 -6.13
C GLY A 215 -1.84 10.13 -5.51
N ILE A 216 -1.76 8.81 -5.37
CA ILE A 216 -0.56 8.13 -4.84
C ILE A 216 0.56 8.18 -5.87
N GLY A 217 0.25 7.89 -7.15
CA GLY A 217 1.23 7.81 -8.21
C GLY A 217 1.94 9.14 -8.47
N ALA A 218 1.22 10.25 -8.50
CA ALA A 218 1.81 11.59 -8.65
C ALA A 218 2.83 11.88 -7.54
N LEU A 219 2.47 11.64 -6.29
CA LEU A 219 3.36 11.87 -5.14
C LEU A 219 4.58 10.96 -5.14
N LEU A 220 4.39 9.67 -5.41
CA LEU A 220 5.50 8.71 -5.47
C LEU A 220 6.46 9.01 -6.64
N ALA A 221 5.97 9.54 -7.77
CA ALA A 221 6.80 9.95 -8.89
C ALA A 221 7.73 11.12 -8.53
N GLU A 222 7.33 11.95 -7.57
CA GLU A 222 8.15 13.03 -6.99
C GLU A 222 9.02 12.57 -5.80
N GLY A 223 8.95 11.28 -5.45
CA GLY A 223 9.67 10.71 -4.31
C GLY A 223 9.01 11.03 -2.95
N ILE A 224 7.74 11.42 -2.94
CA ILE A 224 6.97 11.75 -1.72
C ILE A 224 6.14 10.56 -1.31
N GLY A 225 6.39 10.01 -0.11
CA GLY A 225 5.64 8.90 0.48
C GLY A 225 6.52 7.72 0.87
N ASN A 226 6.32 7.22 2.08
CA ASN A 226 7.08 6.12 2.68
C ASN A 226 6.21 4.89 2.96
N THR A 227 4.90 5.10 3.09
CA THR A 227 3.88 4.05 3.10
C THR A 227 2.67 4.51 2.31
N ILE A 228 1.98 3.58 1.66
CA ILE A 228 0.78 3.87 0.88
C ILE A 228 -0.41 3.02 1.33
N ARG A 229 -1.62 3.56 1.17
CA ARG A 229 -2.86 2.80 1.25
C ARG A 229 -3.83 3.23 0.15
N VAL A 230 -4.20 2.30 -0.71
CA VAL A 230 -5.40 2.39 -1.55
C VAL A 230 -6.61 2.13 -0.65
N SER A 231 -7.68 2.93 -0.75
CA SER A 231 -8.88 2.79 0.08
C SER A 231 -10.10 2.59 -0.81
N LEU A 232 -10.59 1.37 -0.88
CA LEU A 232 -11.73 0.98 -1.71
C LEU A 232 -12.92 0.54 -0.83
N THR A 233 -14.12 0.68 -1.38
CA THR A 233 -15.33 0.16 -0.75
C THR A 233 -15.41 -1.35 -0.99
N GLY A 234 -15.56 -2.14 0.06
CA GLY A 234 -15.75 -3.60 0.00
C GLY A 234 -14.58 -4.40 0.58
N ASP A 235 -14.22 -5.50 -0.08
CA ASP A 235 -13.11 -6.35 0.33
C ASP A 235 -11.77 -5.59 0.25
N PRO A 236 -10.95 -5.59 1.33
CA PRO A 236 -9.67 -4.88 1.33
C PRO A 236 -8.55 -5.59 0.55
N VAL A 237 -8.68 -6.86 0.18
CA VAL A 237 -7.65 -7.60 -0.55
C VAL A 237 -7.31 -6.95 -1.91
N PRO A 238 -8.27 -6.48 -2.73
CA PRO A 238 -7.99 -5.73 -3.94
C PRO A 238 -7.22 -4.42 -3.74
N GLU A 239 -7.25 -3.82 -2.53
CA GLU A 239 -6.45 -2.62 -2.21
C GLU A 239 -4.95 -2.92 -2.32
N ALA A 240 -4.51 -4.09 -1.85
CA ALA A 240 -3.12 -4.52 -1.91
C ALA A 240 -2.65 -4.69 -3.37
N LYS A 241 -3.47 -5.34 -4.22
CA LYS A 241 -3.18 -5.48 -5.64
C LYS A 241 -3.01 -4.11 -6.31
N ALA A 242 -3.96 -3.20 -6.12
CA ALA A 242 -3.90 -1.86 -6.69
C ALA A 242 -2.67 -1.07 -6.20
N ALA A 243 -2.27 -1.22 -4.93
CA ALA A 243 -1.06 -0.60 -4.38
C ALA A 243 0.20 -1.13 -5.08
N TRP A 244 0.28 -2.46 -5.32
CA TRP A 244 1.39 -3.06 -6.05
C TRP A 244 1.41 -2.67 -7.53
N ASP A 245 0.25 -2.50 -8.16
CA ASP A 245 0.17 -2.02 -9.55
C ASP A 245 0.74 -0.61 -9.68
N ILE A 246 0.45 0.28 -8.71
CA ILE A 246 1.04 1.63 -8.65
C ILE A 246 2.56 1.57 -8.47
N LEU A 247 3.07 0.76 -7.51
CA LEU A 247 4.50 0.65 -7.24
C LEU A 247 5.27 0.07 -8.44
N ARG A 248 4.70 -0.93 -9.11
CA ARG A 248 5.27 -1.54 -10.33
C ARG A 248 5.29 -0.57 -11.50
N ALA A 249 4.20 0.17 -11.71
CA ALA A 249 4.11 1.15 -12.79
C ALA A 249 5.17 2.26 -12.68
N LEU A 250 5.59 2.57 -11.46
CA LEU A 250 6.65 3.55 -11.17
C LEU A 250 8.05 2.91 -10.99
N ASN A 251 8.20 1.60 -11.17
CA ASN A 251 9.44 0.85 -10.94
C ASN A 251 10.06 1.04 -9.54
N LEU A 252 9.21 1.30 -8.53
CA LEU A 252 9.67 1.52 -7.14
C LEU A 252 9.87 0.21 -6.38
N ARG A 253 8.94 -0.72 -6.55
CA ARG A 253 8.99 -2.08 -5.97
C ARG A 253 8.28 -3.07 -6.90
N THR A 254 8.68 -4.33 -6.80
CA THR A 254 8.08 -5.43 -7.54
C THR A 254 7.64 -6.55 -6.60
N HIS A 255 6.48 -7.15 -6.86
CA HIS A 255 5.93 -8.27 -6.11
C HIS A 255 5.00 -9.06 -7.03
N GLY A 256 5.13 -10.38 -7.05
CA GLY A 256 4.30 -11.24 -7.88
C GLY A 256 4.49 -11.03 -9.38
N VAL A 257 3.51 -11.46 -10.16
CA VAL A 257 3.55 -11.39 -11.62
C VAL A 257 3.14 -10.01 -12.11
N GLN A 258 4.00 -9.44 -12.96
CA GLN A 258 3.69 -8.26 -13.78
C GLN A 258 3.36 -8.71 -15.19
N LEU A 259 2.08 -8.65 -15.55
CA LEU A 259 1.63 -8.96 -16.90
C LEU A 259 1.73 -7.72 -17.81
N VAL A 260 2.36 -7.89 -18.96
CA VAL A 260 2.41 -6.91 -20.04
C VAL A 260 1.71 -7.51 -21.26
N SER A 261 0.70 -6.85 -21.79
CA SER A 261 0.00 -7.31 -22.98
C SER A 261 -0.17 -6.18 -23.99
N CYS A 262 -0.11 -6.50 -25.27
CA CYS A 262 -0.33 -5.50 -26.30
C CYS A 262 -1.82 -5.13 -26.43
N PRO A 263 -2.16 -3.88 -26.78
CA PRO A 263 -3.51 -3.54 -27.18
C PRO A 263 -3.86 -4.31 -28.46
N THR A 264 -5.03 -4.96 -28.50
CA THR A 264 -5.50 -5.69 -29.67
C THR A 264 -5.69 -4.74 -30.85
N CYS A 265 -4.93 -4.93 -31.91
CA CYS A 265 -5.04 -4.16 -33.17
C CYS A 265 -5.33 -5.07 -34.33
N GLY A 266 -5.51 -4.52 -35.53
CA GLY A 266 -5.80 -5.31 -36.75
C GLY A 266 -4.74 -6.34 -37.19
N ARG A 267 -3.57 -6.38 -36.52
CA ARG A 267 -2.51 -7.36 -36.73
C ARG A 267 -2.54 -8.54 -35.76
N THR A 268 -3.42 -8.50 -34.76
CA THR A 268 -3.55 -9.56 -33.75
C THR A 268 -4.00 -10.86 -34.36
N CYS A 269 -3.27 -11.94 -34.11
CA CYS A 269 -3.50 -13.26 -34.69
C CYS A 269 -4.09 -14.26 -33.66
N ILE A 270 -4.15 -13.91 -32.39
CA ILE A 270 -4.57 -14.78 -31.28
C ILE A 270 -5.51 -14.01 -30.33
N ASP A 271 -6.23 -14.70 -29.48
CA ASP A 271 -7.02 -14.09 -28.40
C ASP A 271 -6.11 -13.62 -27.25
N VAL A 272 -5.52 -12.43 -27.43
CA VAL A 272 -4.65 -11.81 -26.41
C VAL A 272 -5.38 -11.57 -25.10
N ALA A 273 -6.63 -11.11 -25.14
CA ALA A 273 -7.38 -10.76 -23.94
C ALA A 273 -7.70 -12.02 -23.11
N GLY A 274 -8.18 -13.09 -23.74
CA GLY A 274 -8.45 -14.36 -23.06
C GLY A 274 -7.18 -15.01 -22.51
N ILE A 275 -6.07 -15.00 -23.28
CA ILE A 275 -4.79 -15.53 -22.82
C ILE A 275 -4.24 -14.71 -21.65
N ALA A 276 -4.27 -13.38 -21.74
CA ALA A 276 -3.80 -12.50 -20.68
C ALA A 276 -4.60 -12.69 -19.37
N ALA A 277 -5.93 -12.75 -19.45
CA ALA A 277 -6.79 -13.02 -18.30
C ALA A 277 -6.51 -14.40 -17.66
N ARG A 278 -6.28 -15.42 -18.50
CA ARG A 278 -5.91 -16.76 -18.06
C ARG A 278 -4.54 -16.77 -17.35
N VAL A 279 -3.53 -16.14 -17.94
CA VAL A 279 -2.18 -16.00 -17.37
C VAL A 279 -2.25 -15.28 -16.02
N GLU A 280 -2.97 -14.17 -15.94
CA GLU A 280 -3.15 -13.42 -14.68
C GLU A 280 -3.79 -14.29 -13.59
N LYS A 281 -4.84 -15.05 -13.92
CA LYS A 281 -5.52 -15.93 -12.99
C LYS A 281 -4.64 -17.10 -12.54
N GLU A 282 -4.02 -17.80 -13.49
CA GLU A 282 -3.26 -19.02 -13.18
C GLU A 282 -1.90 -18.75 -12.53
N LEU A 283 -1.35 -17.55 -12.66
CA LEU A 283 -0.09 -17.16 -12.00
C LEU A 283 -0.29 -16.24 -10.79
N SER A 284 -1.53 -16.05 -10.32
CA SER A 284 -1.87 -15.14 -9.21
C SER A 284 -1.30 -15.54 -7.85
N ASP A 285 -0.91 -16.80 -7.68
CA ASP A 285 -0.30 -17.36 -6.48
C ASP A 285 1.22 -17.12 -6.38
N ILE A 286 1.86 -16.67 -7.47
CA ILE A 286 3.30 -16.40 -7.51
C ILE A 286 3.59 -15.09 -6.76
N GLN A 287 4.48 -15.16 -5.78
CA GLN A 287 4.88 -14.01 -4.95
C GLN A 287 6.20 -13.37 -5.42
N VAL A 288 7.07 -14.16 -6.05
CA VAL A 288 8.35 -13.66 -6.54
C VAL A 288 8.16 -12.74 -7.75
N PRO A 289 8.98 -11.70 -7.90
CA PRO A 289 8.91 -10.80 -9.04
C PRO A 289 9.11 -11.54 -10.37
N LEU A 290 8.10 -11.51 -11.23
CA LEU A 290 8.14 -12.15 -12.55
C LEU A 290 7.41 -11.27 -13.59
N LYS A 291 8.12 -10.82 -14.64
CA LYS A 291 7.53 -10.07 -15.74
C LYS A 291 7.14 -11.05 -16.86
N VAL A 292 5.86 -11.11 -17.19
CA VAL A 292 5.30 -11.99 -18.22
C VAL A 292 4.70 -11.14 -19.34
N ALA A 293 5.02 -11.43 -20.61
CA ALA A 293 4.50 -10.69 -21.76
C ALA A 293 3.61 -11.55 -22.64
N VAL A 294 2.43 -11.02 -23.00
CA VAL A 294 1.48 -11.66 -23.94
C VAL A 294 1.25 -10.74 -25.14
N MET A 295 1.85 -11.09 -26.28
CA MET A 295 1.84 -10.28 -27.49
C MET A 295 1.08 -10.97 -28.63
N GLY A 296 0.21 -10.22 -29.30
CA GLY A 296 -0.75 -10.76 -30.28
C GLY A 296 -0.21 -10.96 -31.70
N CYS A 297 0.98 -10.46 -32.03
CA CYS A 297 1.56 -10.59 -33.39
C CYS A 297 3.09 -10.57 -33.34
N VAL A 298 3.69 -10.98 -34.47
CA VAL A 298 5.14 -11.07 -34.63
C VAL A 298 5.83 -9.76 -35.04
N VAL A 299 5.10 -8.65 -35.16
CA VAL A 299 5.68 -7.38 -35.65
C VAL A 299 6.41 -6.65 -34.47
N ASN A 300 5.68 -6.22 -33.46
CA ASN A 300 6.26 -5.57 -32.26
C ASN A 300 6.42 -6.56 -31.10
N GLY A 301 5.66 -7.66 -31.13
CA GLY A 301 5.62 -8.65 -30.07
C GLY A 301 6.97 -9.22 -29.65
N PRO A 302 7.88 -9.59 -30.58
CA PRO A 302 9.19 -10.11 -30.21
C PRO A 302 10.06 -9.13 -29.40
N GLY A 303 9.98 -7.83 -29.68
CA GLY A 303 10.72 -6.80 -28.92
C GLY A 303 10.26 -6.75 -27.47
N GLU A 304 8.96 -6.53 -27.26
CA GLU A 304 8.35 -6.43 -25.93
C GLU A 304 8.46 -7.75 -25.13
N ALA A 305 8.28 -8.89 -25.81
CA ALA A 305 8.37 -10.19 -25.17
C ALA A 305 9.79 -10.52 -24.68
N ARG A 306 10.85 -10.05 -25.35
CA ARG A 306 12.24 -10.24 -24.94
C ARG A 306 12.63 -9.44 -23.70
N GLU A 307 11.97 -8.32 -23.45
CA GLU A 307 12.20 -7.48 -22.25
C GLU A 307 11.58 -8.08 -20.97
N ALA A 308 10.72 -9.09 -21.12
CA ALA A 308 10.13 -9.81 -20.01
C ALA A 308 11.04 -10.97 -19.53
N ASP A 309 10.81 -11.50 -18.34
CA ASP A 309 11.45 -12.74 -17.89
C ASP A 309 11.04 -13.92 -18.77
N ILE A 310 9.76 -13.91 -19.17
CA ILE A 310 9.20 -14.80 -20.17
C ILE A 310 8.09 -14.08 -20.94
N GLY A 311 8.01 -14.31 -22.24
CA GLY A 311 6.97 -13.72 -23.08
C GLY A 311 6.61 -14.59 -24.27
N MET A 312 5.46 -14.28 -24.87
CA MET A 312 5.00 -14.90 -26.09
C MET A 312 4.63 -13.87 -27.15
N ALA A 313 4.82 -14.22 -28.41
CA ALA A 313 4.30 -13.50 -29.56
C ALA A 313 3.49 -14.45 -30.45
N GLY A 314 2.20 -14.15 -30.61
CA GLY A 314 1.28 -14.95 -31.41
C GLY A 314 1.55 -14.84 -32.91
N GLY A 315 1.34 -15.94 -33.64
CA GLY A 315 1.38 -16.03 -35.08
C GLY A 315 0.11 -16.68 -35.64
N LYS A 316 -0.01 -16.78 -36.98
CA LYS A 316 -1.17 -17.40 -37.64
C LYS A 316 -1.30 -18.90 -37.33
N ARG A 317 -0.18 -19.58 -37.03
CA ARG A 317 -0.13 -20.98 -36.59
C ARG A 317 0.84 -21.04 -35.44
N GLY A 318 0.31 -21.15 -34.18
CA GLY A 318 1.14 -21.13 -32.97
C GLY A 318 1.76 -19.75 -32.67
N GLY A 319 3.01 -19.73 -32.30
CA GLY A 319 3.75 -18.51 -31.97
C GLY A 319 5.17 -18.77 -31.53
N VAL A 320 5.78 -17.76 -30.89
CA VAL A 320 7.15 -17.83 -30.38
C VAL A 320 7.15 -17.49 -28.91
N LEU A 321 7.84 -18.31 -28.11
CA LEU A 321 8.14 -18.05 -26.71
C LEU A 321 9.55 -17.48 -26.59
N PHE A 322 9.69 -16.51 -25.70
CA PHE A 322 10.94 -15.85 -25.35
C PHE A 322 11.19 -16.02 -23.86
N VAL A 323 12.30 -16.65 -23.51
CA VAL A 323 12.80 -16.71 -22.11
C VAL A 323 14.06 -15.89 -22.07
N LYS A 324 14.16 -15.01 -21.07
CA LYS A 324 15.31 -14.10 -20.91
C LYS A 324 16.63 -14.89 -20.87
N GLY A 325 17.55 -14.53 -21.76
CA GLY A 325 18.86 -15.20 -21.86
C GLY A 325 18.86 -16.53 -22.61
N GLN A 326 17.76 -16.91 -23.25
CA GLN A 326 17.65 -18.12 -24.08
C GLN A 326 17.27 -17.78 -25.53
N GLU A 327 17.52 -18.73 -26.44
CA GLU A 327 17.06 -18.63 -27.83
C GLU A 327 15.53 -18.75 -27.90
N PRO A 328 14.88 -18.02 -28.83
CA PRO A 328 13.44 -18.09 -29.00
C PRO A 328 12.97 -19.49 -29.39
N MET A 329 11.86 -19.94 -28.82
CA MET A 329 11.27 -21.25 -29.09
C MET A 329 10.00 -21.11 -29.93
N VAL A 330 9.93 -21.78 -31.06
CA VAL A 330 8.71 -21.87 -31.85
C VAL A 330 7.78 -22.92 -31.25
N VAL A 331 6.51 -22.55 -31.04
CA VAL A 331 5.46 -23.40 -30.47
C VAL A 331 4.26 -23.38 -31.39
N GLU A 332 3.91 -24.51 -31.92
CA GLU A 332 2.82 -24.63 -32.93
C GLU A 332 1.45 -24.70 -32.26
N GLU A 333 1.35 -25.32 -31.08
CA GLU A 333 0.09 -25.52 -30.36
C GLU A 333 0.26 -25.24 -28.84
N ASN A 334 -0.85 -24.96 -28.16
CA ASN A 334 -0.90 -24.79 -26.70
C ASN A 334 0.06 -23.71 -26.17
N LEU A 335 0.24 -22.62 -26.93
CA LEU A 335 1.19 -21.54 -26.62
C LEU A 335 0.98 -20.93 -25.23
N ALA A 336 -0.28 -20.74 -24.79
CA ALA A 336 -0.60 -20.21 -23.47
C ALA A 336 -0.24 -21.19 -22.34
N ASP A 337 -0.52 -22.50 -22.52
CA ASP A 337 -0.18 -23.53 -21.53
C ASP A 337 1.33 -23.59 -21.32
N ARG A 338 2.08 -23.54 -22.43
CA ARG A 338 3.53 -23.59 -22.38
C ARG A 338 4.14 -22.35 -21.74
N LEU A 339 3.55 -21.16 -21.99
CA LEU A 339 3.93 -19.92 -21.30
C LEU A 339 3.75 -20.06 -19.80
N ILE A 340 2.58 -20.53 -19.35
CA ILE A 340 2.24 -20.66 -17.92
C ILE A 340 3.15 -21.68 -17.24
N GLU A 341 3.38 -22.84 -17.86
CA GLU A 341 4.28 -23.88 -17.35
C GLU A 341 5.70 -23.34 -17.12
N LEU A 342 6.26 -22.68 -18.13
CA LEU A 342 7.59 -22.12 -18.06
C LEU A 342 7.67 -20.94 -17.07
N ALA A 343 6.63 -20.11 -16.99
CA ALA A 343 6.55 -19.02 -16.02
C ALA A 343 6.60 -19.56 -14.57
N ARG A 344 5.86 -20.63 -14.27
CA ARG A 344 5.92 -21.31 -12.97
C ARG A 344 7.29 -21.88 -12.66
N LYS A 345 7.94 -22.50 -13.66
CA LYS A 345 9.30 -23.03 -13.49
C LYS A 345 10.30 -21.92 -13.15
N ILE A 346 10.27 -20.80 -13.91
CA ILE A 346 11.14 -19.65 -13.67
C ILE A 346 10.86 -19.05 -12.26
N ALA A 347 9.58 -18.97 -11.88
CA ALA A 347 9.22 -18.49 -10.54
C ALA A 347 9.77 -19.39 -9.43
N ALA A 348 9.69 -20.70 -9.59
CA ALA A 348 10.26 -21.66 -8.62
C ALA A 348 11.78 -21.54 -8.51
N GLU A 349 12.49 -21.37 -9.64
CA GLU A 349 13.94 -21.14 -9.67
C GLU A 349 14.33 -19.80 -8.99
N LYS A 350 13.51 -18.77 -9.13
CA LYS A 350 13.70 -17.47 -8.43
C LYS A 350 13.44 -17.55 -6.93
N ALA A 351 12.47 -18.38 -6.51
CA ALA A 351 12.13 -18.57 -5.11
C ALA A 351 13.17 -19.40 -4.33
N GLY A 352 13.94 -20.23 -5.01
CA GLY A 352 15.01 -21.06 -4.43
C GLY A 352 16.37 -20.37 -4.31
N LYS A 353 16.47 -19.14 -4.78
CA LYS A 353 17.66 -18.28 -4.68
C LYS A 353 17.50 -17.25 -3.57
#